data_9876d9229a7229e88152080bfedf3d4b
#
_entry.id   9876d9229a7229e88152080bfedf3d4b
#
_cell.length_a   1.000
_cell.length_b   1.000
_cell.length_c   1.000
_cell.angle_alpha   90.00
_cell.angle_beta   90.00
_cell.angle_gamma   90.00
#
_symmetry.space_group_name_H-M   'P 1'
#
loop_
_entity.id
_entity.type
_entity.pdbx_description
1 polymer ?
#
loop_
_entity_poly.entity_id
_entity_poly.type
_entity_poly.pdbx_seq_one_letter_code
_entity_poly.pdbx_strand_id
1 'polypeptide(L)'
;MQISDGTLVASINPFLPANEYIPDGEPHVFGDRVYVYGSHDLADGTAVMCAGDYVCYSAPLTDLANWRYEGVIFRRAQDPFARAMTERGDKLGIKSHLFAPDVVQLGGKFYLYYGIGLSESGIAMAVADSPVGPFEYVGRVRYPESAKPVGWNDGKDGIDDGDKAFFGGRAAISRRGLRVKNYPYDPALLLHDGRLFLYFGLLNCYVVELDTHDMRTVVPNETGGYATQIFRGSFPKLALDMVVKSRKDAHYVNGPSIREINGKFVLSYYAMGSGGFNGMYYAVADKPHGPFTPAGPLVALGNARFNGQKTPTDHTGNIHGGMFSVESQWYQIYHRQTKAGRSACVVPLTRSADGGFEQAEHTSVGFSTKPLSAFHRWPAYMACYLTNSKVVSGKNSPVIDQRVYDNPDGELPVVSRLRKGDTVGYKYFDFGTEVTAANISIDVNPASQGRVDVLLDDPRSGEVVATIEVDGPIGTWATFTGSIRALSGKHAVYLVAHPDGQELGDLAYLAFAPGD
;
A
#
# COMPACT_ATOMS: atom_id res chain seq x y z
N MET A 1 -9.67 -11.58 0.39
CA MET A 1 -9.92 -12.90 -0.21
C MET A 1 -10.51 -13.81 0.86
N GLN A 2 -11.70 -14.32 0.63
CA GLN A 2 -12.25 -15.39 1.47
C GLN A 2 -11.61 -16.69 1.03
N ILE A 3 -10.82 -17.31 1.89
CA ILE A 3 -10.45 -18.71 1.72
C ILE A 3 -11.53 -19.48 2.44
N SER A 4 -12.55 -19.96 1.73
CA SER A 4 -13.60 -20.75 2.31
C SER A 4 -13.38 -22.22 1.95
N ASP A 5 -12.98 -23.00 2.92
CA ASP A 5 -13.24 -24.45 2.91
C ASP A 5 -14.63 -24.79 3.50
N GLY A 6 -15.48 -23.78 3.61
CA GLY A 6 -16.82 -23.85 4.21
C GLY A 6 -16.91 -23.44 5.67
N THR A 7 -15.81 -23.13 6.37
CA THR A 7 -15.85 -22.92 7.83
C THR A 7 -15.00 -21.77 8.38
N LEU A 8 -14.05 -21.19 7.64
CA LEU A 8 -13.22 -20.11 8.18
C LEU A 8 -13.01 -18.98 7.17
N VAL A 9 -13.47 -17.78 7.52
CA VAL A 9 -13.12 -16.54 6.84
C VAL A 9 -11.96 -15.91 7.60
N ALA A 10 -10.75 -16.02 7.06
CA ALA A 10 -9.57 -15.38 7.63
C ALA A 10 -9.13 -14.19 6.77
N SER A 11 -8.79 -13.09 7.41
CA SER A 11 -8.16 -11.96 6.72
C SER A 11 -6.65 -12.18 6.68
N ILE A 12 -6.09 -12.19 5.48
CA ILE A 12 -4.64 -12.28 5.23
C ILE A 12 -4.13 -11.02 4.52
N ASN A 13 -2.83 -10.83 4.46
CA ASN A 13 -2.19 -9.82 3.62
C ASN A 13 -1.59 -10.47 2.36
N PRO A 14 -1.87 -9.90 1.17
CA PRO A 14 -2.79 -8.80 0.86
C PRO A 14 -4.25 -9.13 1.17
N PHE A 15 -5.04 -8.12 1.59
CA PHE A 15 -6.42 -8.36 2.03
C PHE A 15 -7.47 -8.29 0.91
N LEU A 16 -7.14 -7.72 -0.24
CA LEU A 16 -7.95 -7.74 -1.47
C LEU A 16 -7.60 -8.98 -2.32
N PRO A 17 -8.41 -9.31 -3.33
CA PRO A 17 -8.09 -10.40 -4.25
C PRO A 17 -6.68 -10.30 -4.81
N ALA A 18 -6.01 -11.44 -4.93
CA ALA A 18 -4.58 -11.50 -5.21
C ALA A 18 -4.17 -10.98 -6.60
N ASN A 19 -5.11 -10.92 -7.53
CA ASN A 19 -4.96 -10.36 -8.87
C ASN A 19 -5.40 -8.89 -8.97
N GLU A 20 -5.82 -8.28 -7.85
CA GLU A 20 -6.20 -6.88 -7.75
C GLU A 20 -5.11 -6.07 -7.07
N TYR A 21 -4.61 -5.09 -7.77
CA TYR A 21 -3.51 -4.24 -7.30
C TYR A 21 -4.04 -2.83 -7.05
N ILE A 22 -4.53 -2.60 -5.83
CA ILE A 22 -5.07 -1.32 -5.36
C ILE A 22 -4.10 -0.71 -4.34
N PRO A 23 -3.05 -0.03 -4.79
CA PRO A 23 -2.17 0.72 -3.90
C PRO A 23 -2.81 2.03 -3.44
N ASP A 24 -2.12 2.71 -2.55
CA ASP A 24 -2.48 4.05 -2.07
C ASP A 24 -3.88 4.09 -1.43
N GLY A 25 -4.29 2.97 -0.78
CA GLY A 25 -5.64 2.77 -0.28
C GLY A 25 -6.02 3.75 0.84
N GLU A 26 -6.94 4.67 0.54
CA GLU A 26 -7.51 5.62 1.51
C GLU A 26 -8.86 5.09 2.01
N PRO A 27 -8.96 4.69 3.29
CA PRO A 27 -10.18 4.12 3.84
C PRO A 27 -11.12 5.18 4.41
N HIS A 28 -12.41 5.05 4.12
CA HIS A 28 -13.48 5.84 4.76
C HIS A 28 -14.61 4.96 5.24
N VAL A 29 -15.15 5.32 6.40
CA VAL A 29 -16.34 4.67 6.95
C VAL A 29 -17.56 5.52 6.60
N PHE A 30 -18.48 4.93 5.82
CA PHE A 30 -19.77 5.53 5.52
C PHE A 30 -20.87 4.53 5.89
N GLY A 31 -21.74 4.91 6.83
CA GLY A 31 -22.74 4.02 7.39
C GLY A 31 -22.11 2.86 8.17
N ASP A 32 -22.46 1.65 7.80
CA ASP A 32 -22.02 0.40 8.43
C ASP A 32 -20.85 -0.30 7.71
N ARG A 33 -20.24 0.38 6.73
CA ARG A 33 -19.18 -0.18 5.90
C ARG A 33 -17.94 0.70 5.84
N VAL A 34 -16.78 0.08 5.71
CA VAL A 34 -15.55 0.73 5.28
C VAL A 34 -15.39 0.57 3.77
N TYR A 35 -15.03 1.66 3.11
CA TYR A 35 -14.73 1.74 1.67
C TYR A 35 -13.25 2.06 1.49
N VAL A 36 -12.59 1.44 0.53
CA VAL A 36 -11.20 1.73 0.18
C VAL A 36 -11.14 2.29 -1.23
N TYR A 37 -10.57 3.48 -1.32
CA TYR A 37 -10.29 4.21 -2.56
C TYR A 37 -8.77 4.21 -2.77
N GLY A 38 -8.31 3.79 -3.93
CA GLY A 38 -6.88 3.74 -4.22
C GLY A 38 -6.58 3.91 -5.70
N SER A 39 -5.32 4.09 -6.01
CA SER A 39 -4.85 3.93 -7.38
C SER A 39 -5.13 2.50 -7.85
N HIS A 40 -5.07 2.25 -9.15
CA HIS A 40 -5.26 0.92 -9.70
C HIS A 40 -4.11 0.56 -10.65
N ASP A 41 -3.25 -0.35 -10.20
CA ASP A 41 -2.20 -0.93 -11.04
C ASP A 41 -2.77 -2.10 -11.84
N LEU A 42 -2.41 -2.21 -13.11
CA LEU A 42 -2.84 -3.33 -13.94
C LEU A 42 -1.79 -4.43 -13.95
N ALA A 43 -2.24 -5.67 -13.86
CA ALA A 43 -1.40 -6.86 -13.91
C ALA A 43 -1.03 -7.25 -15.36
N ASP A 44 -0.72 -6.28 -16.21
CA ASP A 44 -0.41 -6.50 -17.62
C ASP A 44 1.08 -6.75 -17.91
N GLY A 45 1.89 -6.88 -16.85
CA GLY A 45 3.33 -7.11 -16.96
C GLY A 45 4.15 -5.88 -17.34
N THR A 46 3.52 -4.74 -17.57
CA THR A 46 4.23 -3.49 -17.95
C THR A 46 4.83 -2.76 -16.76
N ALA A 47 4.49 -3.14 -15.54
CA ALA A 47 4.89 -2.49 -14.28
C ALA A 47 4.61 -0.98 -14.25
N VAL A 48 3.61 -0.52 -15.00
CA VAL A 48 3.22 0.88 -15.06
C VAL A 48 2.22 1.18 -13.96
N MET A 49 2.62 2.02 -13.00
CA MET A 49 1.78 2.40 -11.86
C MET A 49 0.51 3.13 -12.29
N CYS A 50 -0.61 2.85 -11.61
CA CYS A 50 -1.86 3.62 -11.70
C CYS A 50 -2.50 3.65 -13.10
N ALA A 51 -2.33 2.57 -13.88
CA ALA A 51 -2.79 2.53 -15.27
C ALA A 51 -4.29 2.24 -15.42
N GLY A 52 -4.92 1.73 -14.36
CA GLY A 52 -6.35 1.38 -14.34
C GLY A 52 -7.28 2.56 -14.09
N ASP A 53 -8.57 2.32 -14.32
CA ASP A 53 -9.67 3.16 -13.84
C ASP A 53 -9.83 2.98 -12.32
N TYR A 54 -10.37 3.97 -11.61
CA TYR A 54 -10.64 3.79 -10.18
C TYR A 54 -11.75 2.78 -9.96
N VAL A 55 -11.47 1.84 -9.09
CA VAL A 55 -12.42 0.86 -8.56
C VAL A 55 -12.57 1.05 -7.05
N CYS A 56 -13.63 0.51 -6.47
CA CYS A 56 -13.84 0.55 -5.03
C CYS A 56 -14.10 -0.84 -4.48
N TYR A 57 -13.56 -1.10 -3.31
CA TYR A 57 -13.88 -2.26 -2.47
C TYR A 57 -14.46 -1.79 -1.15
N SER A 58 -15.40 -2.56 -0.59
CA SER A 58 -15.95 -2.29 0.73
C SER A 58 -16.15 -3.54 1.56
N ALA A 59 -16.10 -3.38 2.88
CA ALA A 59 -16.39 -4.44 3.83
C ALA A 59 -17.36 -3.96 4.92
N PRO A 60 -18.24 -4.82 5.48
CA PRO A 60 -19.01 -4.49 6.67
C PRO A 60 -18.06 -4.25 7.85
N LEU A 61 -18.36 -3.28 8.71
CA LEU A 61 -17.55 -3.04 9.92
C LEU A 61 -17.54 -4.23 10.88
N THR A 62 -18.56 -5.11 10.78
CA THR A 62 -18.67 -6.33 11.57
C THR A 62 -17.88 -7.51 11.02
N ASP A 63 -17.38 -7.41 9.76
CA ASP A 63 -16.61 -8.48 9.10
C ASP A 63 -15.61 -7.90 8.09
N LEU A 64 -14.45 -7.49 8.59
CA LEU A 64 -13.37 -6.92 7.79
C LEU A 64 -12.59 -7.96 6.95
N ALA A 65 -12.97 -9.23 6.98
CA ALA A 65 -12.44 -10.23 6.06
C ALA A 65 -13.26 -10.33 4.76
N ASN A 66 -14.49 -9.79 4.75
CA ASN A 66 -15.45 -9.93 3.66
C ASN A 66 -15.49 -8.69 2.75
N TRP A 67 -14.47 -8.53 1.94
CA TRP A 67 -14.37 -7.44 0.97
C TRP A 67 -15.14 -7.74 -0.30
N ARG A 68 -16.01 -6.80 -0.70
CA ARG A 68 -16.81 -6.85 -1.92
C ARG A 68 -16.31 -5.85 -2.94
N TYR A 69 -16.19 -6.29 -4.21
CA TYR A 69 -15.96 -5.40 -5.34
C TYR A 69 -17.23 -4.60 -5.64
N GLU A 70 -17.13 -3.28 -5.62
CA GLU A 70 -18.25 -2.36 -5.86
C GLU A 70 -18.32 -1.88 -7.32
N GLY A 71 -17.30 -2.18 -8.11
CA GLY A 71 -17.22 -1.80 -9.52
C GLY A 71 -16.26 -0.64 -9.82
N VAL A 72 -16.28 -0.22 -11.07
CA VAL A 72 -15.55 0.96 -11.54
C VAL A 72 -16.32 2.21 -11.12
N ILE A 73 -15.70 3.03 -10.26
CA ILE A 73 -16.31 4.23 -9.71
C ILE A 73 -16.02 5.50 -10.52
N PHE A 74 -14.88 5.55 -11.22
CA PHE A 74 -14.50 6.65 -12.10
C PHE A 74 -13.54 6.17 -13.19
N ARG A 75 -13.85 6.50 -14.43
CA ARG A 75 -13.02 6.14 -15.59
C ARG A 75 -12.05 7.26 -15.94
N ARG A 76 -10.81 6.91 -16.23
CA ARG A 76 -9.77 7.84 -16.67
C ARG A 76 -10.21 8.71 -17.86
N ALA A 77 -10.97 8.15 -18.81
CA ALA A 77 -11.50 8.86 -19.96
C ALA A 77 -12.53 9.96 -19.63
N GLN A 78 -13.08 9.99 -18.41
CA GLN A 78 -13.99 11.05 -17.97
C GLN A 78 -13.25 12.35 -17.65
N ASP A 79 -11.96 12.28 -17.29
CA ASP A 79 -11.14 13.47 -17.08
C ASP A 79 -10.64 14.03 -18.42
N PRO A 80 -10.94 15.31 -18.75
CA PRO A 80 -10.55 15.91 -20.03
C PRO A 80 -9.04 15.94 -20.27
N PHE A 81 -8.23 16.15 -19.21
CA PHE A 81 -6.78 16.17 -19.32
C PHE A 81 -6.23 14.75 -19.57
N ALA A 82 -6.69 13.77 -18.79
CA ALA A 82 -6.24 12.39 -18.96
C ALA A 82 -6.60 11.85 -20.36
N ARG A 83 -7.81 12.17 -20.85
CA ARG A 83 -8.24 11.83 -22.21
C ARG A 83 -7.33 12.47 -23.27
N ALA A 84 -7.08 13.77 -23.17
CA ALA A 84 -6.22 14.48 -24.12
C ALA A 84 -4.78 13.96 -24.09
N MET A 85 -4.22 13.58 -22.93
CA MET A 85 -2.90 12.96 -22.84
C MET A 85 -2.85 11.58 -23.50
N THR A 86 -3.91 10.79 -23.33
CA THR A 86 -4.05 9.48 -24.00
C THR A 86 -4.10 9.64 -25.52
N GLU A 87 -4.91 10.57 -26.02
CA GLU A 87 -5.06 10.85 -27.45
C GLU A 87 -3.78 11.36 -28.11
N ARG A 88 -2.95 12.12 -27.38
CA ARG A 88 -1.64 12.61 -27.84
C ARG A 88 -0.55 11.53 -27.86
N GLY A 89 -0.89 10.31 -27.46
CA GLY A 89 0.04 9.18 -27.49
C GLY A 89 1.16 9.29 -26.45
N ASP A 90 0.81 9.50 -25.18
CA ASP A 90 1.78 9.41 -24.09
C ASP A 90 2.39 8.00 -24.03
N LYS A 91 3.55 7.86 -24.66
CA LYS A 91 4.26 6.56 -24.80
C LYS A 91 4.62 5.90 -23.46
N LEU A 92 4.69 6.67 -22.37
CA LEU A 92 4.95 6.17 -21.03
C LEU A 92 3.67 5.92 -20.24
N GLY A 93 2.51 6.37 -20.72
CA GLY A 93 1.21 6.20 -20.05
C GLY A 93 1.04 7.02 -18.75
N ILE A 94 2.12 7.36 -18.08
CA ILE A 94 2.13 7.99 -16.74
C ILE A 94 1.37 9.33 -16.70
N LYS A 95 1.40 10.12 -17.78
CA LYS A 95 0.79 11.46 -17.79
C LYS A 95 -0.72 11.45 -17.78
N SER A 96 -1.34 10.34 -18.13
CA SER A 96 -2.79 10.17 -18.13
C SER A 96 -3.31 9.31 -16.98
N HIS A 97 -2.42 8.78 -16.12
CA HIS A 97 -2.79 7.85 -15.07
C HIS A 97 -3.42 8.54 -13.87
N LEU A 98 -4.34 7.85 -13.23
CA LEU A 98 -5.07 8.29 -12.05
C LEU A 98 -4.31 7.87 -10.78
N PHE A 99 -3.73 8.85 -10.06
CA PHE A 99 -2.95 8.63 -8.85
C PHE A 99 -3.82 8.78 -7.60
N ALA A 100 -3.31 8.31 -6.48
CA ALA A 100 -3.91 8.29 -5.15
C ALA A 100 -5.13 9.20 -4.97
N PRO A 101 -6.34 8.66 -4.88
CA PRO A 101 -7.55 9.45 -4.67
C PRO A 101 -7.89 9.54 -3.19
N ASP A 102 -8.71 10.54 -2.84
CA ASP A 102 -9.42 10.59 -1.57
C ASP A 102 -10.87 11.03 -1.75
N VAL A 103 -11.74 10.64 -0.82
CA VAL A 103 -13.19 10.90 -0.90
C VAL A 103 -13.69 11.55 0.40
N VAL A 104 -14.48 12.61 0.28
CA VAL A 104 -15.18 13.22 1.41
C VAL A 104 -16.68 13.29 1.16
N GLN A 105 -17.47 13.11 2.22
CA GLN A 105 -18.93 13.26 2.17
C GLN A 105 -19.34 14.62 2.72
N LEU A 106 -20.13 15.37 1.98
CA LEU A 106 -20.75 16.62 2.42
C LEU A 106 -22.12 16.81 1.76
N GLY A 107 -23.13 17.23 2.53
CA GLY A 107 -24.46 17.55 2.01
C GLY A 107 -25.16 16.39 1.31
N GLY A 108 -24.88 15.14 1.70
CA GLY A 108 -25.43 13.94 1.09
C GLY A 108 -24.77 13.51 -0.22
N LYS A 109 -23.74 14.24 -0.67
CA LYS A 109 -22.94 13.90 -1.84
C LYS A 109 -21.53 13.46 -1.43
N PHE A 110 -20.87 12.72 -2.34
CA PHE A 110 -19.51 12.24 -2.21
C PHE A 110 -18.63 12.94 -3.25
N TYR A 111 -17.50 13.46 -2.80
CA TYR A 111 -16.56 14.22 -3.63
C TYR A 111 -15.22 13.48 -3.67
N LEU A 112 -14.84 13.03 -4.87
CA LEU A 112 -13.59 12.34 -5.16
C LEU A 112 -12.56 13.35 -5.62
N TYR A 113 -11.41 13.43 -4.94
CA TYR A 113 -10.27 14.25 -5.35
C TYR A 113 -9.12 13.35 -5.75
N TYR A 114 -8.40 13.73 -6.82
CA TYR A 114 -7.34 12.90 -7.36
C TYR A 114 -6.30 13.71 -8.14
N GLY A 115 -5.09 13.18 -8.22
CA GLY A 115 -4.03 13.66 -9.10
C GLY A 115 -3.99 12.91 -10.43
N ILE A 116 -3.45 13.54 -11.47
CA ILE A 116 -3.23 12.88 -12.77
C ILE A 116 -1.76 12.92 -13.10
N GLY A 117 -1.17 11.75 -13.19
CA GLY A 117 0.21 11.58 -13.58
C GLY A 117 1.21 12.35 -12.72
N LEU A 118 2.42 12.43 -13.18
CA LEU A 118 3.46 13.30 -12.60
C LEU A 118 3.27 14.74 -13.09
N SER A 119 2.04 15.28 -13.03
CA SER A 119 1.71 16.33 -13.97
C SER A 119 1.37 17.68 -13.39
N GLU A 120 1.37 18.54 -14.29
CA GLU A 120 1.03 19.95 -14.36
C GLU A 120 -0.50 20.20 -14.28
N SER A 121 -1.33 19.14 -14.11
CA SER A 121 -2.78 19.27 -14.19
C SER A 121 -3.47 19.74 -12.91
N GLY A 122 -2.77 19.80 -11.80
CA GLY A 122 -3.41 20.06 -10.50
C GLY A 122 -4.24 18.90 -9.97
N ILE A 123 -4.92 19.12 -8.84
CA ILE A 123 -5.86 18.16 -8.25
C ILE A 123 -7.23 18.35 -8.91
N ALA A 124 -7.80 17.25 -9.39
CA ALA A 124 -9.13 17.20 -9.97
C ALA A 124 -10.17 16.77 -8.94
N MET A 125 -11.43 17.09 -9.21
CA MET A 125 -12.58 16.71 -8.40
C MET A 125 -13.70 16.13 -9.27
N ALA A 126 -14.31 15.05 -8.76
CA ALA A 126 -15.53 14.46 -9.30
C ALA A 126 -16.57 14.30 -8.18
N VAL A 127 -17.84 14.15 -8.51
CA VAL A 127 -18.95 14.09 -7.55
C VAL A 127 -19.87 12.92 -7.85
N ALA A 128 -20.46 12.33 -6.80
CA ALA A 128 -21.46 11.28 -6.89
C ALA A 128 -22.52 11.39 -5.78
N ASP A 129 -23.65 10.71 -5.97
CA ASP A 129 -24.69 10.57 -4.93
C ASP A 129 -24.48 9.33 -4.05
N SER A 130 -23.48 8.51 -4.35
CA SER A 130 -23.16 7.27 -3.64
C SER A 130 -21.66 7.15 -3.39
N PRO A 131 -21.21 6.51 -2.29
CA PRO A 131 -19.79 6.28 -2.04
C PRO A 131 -19.12 5.39 -3.10
N VAL A 132 -19.90 4.61 -3.84
CA VAL A 132 -19.44 3.74 -4.91
C VAL A 132 -19.64 4.34 -6.32
N GLY A 133 -19.92 5.65 -6.38
CA GLY A 133 -20.14 6.32 -7.66
C GLY A 133 -21.44 5.93 -8.38
N PRO A 134 -21.51 6.03 -9.71
CA PRO A 134 -20.44 6.56 -10.57
C PRO A 134 -20.14 8.04 -10.30
N PHE A 135 -18.86 8.38 -10.21
CA PHE A 135 -18.44 9.76 -10.04
C PHE A 135 -18.42 10.47 -11.41
N GLU A 136 -18.85 11.73 -11.42
CA GLU A 136 -18.82 12.60 -12.59
C GLU A 136 -17.80 13.72 -12.41
N TYR A 137 -16.95 13.93 -13.42
CA TYR A 137 -15.96 15.00 -13.42
C TYR A 137 -16.62 16.38 -13.29
N VAL A 138 -16.09 17.20 -12.37
CA VAL A 138 -16.59 18.57 -12.13
C VAL A 138 -15.58 19.62 -12.58
N GLY A 139 -14.30 19.41 -12.30
CA GLY A 139 -13.25 20.38 -12.58
C GLY A 139 -12.06 20.23 -11.64
N ARG A 140 -11.17 21.23 -11.66
CA ARG A 140 -9.97 21.22 -10.82
C ARG A 140 -10.13 22.11 -9.61
N VAL A 141 -9.36 21.81 -8.56
CA VAL A 141 -9.11 22.75 -7.47
C VAL A 141 -8.49 24.02 -8.06
N ARG A 142 -9.02 25.18 -7.71
CA ARG A 142 -8.72 26.42 -8.40
C ARG A 142 -8.50 27.58 -7.43
N TYR A 143 -7.81 28.60 -7.91
CA TYR A 143 -7.77 29.89 -7.25
C TYR A 143 -9.10 30.65 -7.42
N PRO A 144 -9.49 31.52 -6.48
CA PRO A 144 -10.61 32.44 -6.71
C PRO A 144 -10.27 33.38 -7.89
N GLU A 145 -11.30 33.84 -8.59
CA GLU A 145 -11.14 34.70 -9.78
C GLU A 145 -10.32 35.97 -9.53
N SER A 146 -10.44 36.51 -8.33
CA SER A 146 -9.68 37.70 -7.89
C SER A 146 -8.19 37.45 -7.66
N ALA A 147 -7.75 36.19 -7.58
CA ALA A 147 -6.36 35.87 -7.30
C ALA A 147 -5.45 36.13 -8.52
N LYS A 148 -4.23 36.59 -8.23
CA LYS A 148 -3.12 36.65 -9.20
C LYS A 148 -2.04 35.67 -8.78
N PRO A 149 -2.21 34.35 -9.02
CA PRO A 149 -1.27 33.34 -8.54
C PRO A 149 0.08 33.49 -9.25
N VAL A 150 1.15 33.36 -8.47
CA VAL A 150 2.51 33.35 -9.00
C VAL A 150 2.81 31.98 -9.61
N GLY A 151 3.19 31.95 -10.89
CA GLY A 151 3.58 30.70 -11.59
C GLY A 151 2.43 29.97 -12.27
N TRP A 152 1.32 30.64 -12.49
CA TRP A 152 0.19 30.09 -13.25
C TRP A 152 0.56 29.79 -14.71
N ASN A 153 0.06 28.63 -15.19
CA ASN A 153 0.04 28.29 -16.61
C ASN A 153 -1.21 28.92 -17.25
N ASP A 154 -1.02 29.83 -18.18
CA ASP A 154 -2.07 30.60 -18.86
C ASP A 154 -2.74 29.81 -20.03
N GLY A 155 -2.94 28.49 -19.87
CA GLY A 155 -3.58 27.63 -20.86
C GLY A 155 -2.71 27.32 -22.08
N LYS A 156 -1.41 27.54 -21.99
CA LYS A 156 -0.45 27.30 -23.11
C LYS A 156 -0.40 25.86 -23.60
N ASP A 157 -0.87 24.91 -22.81
CA ASP A 157 -0.91 23.49 -23.20
C ASP A 157 -2.19 23.12 -23.94
N GLY A 158 -3.14 24.06 -24.10
CA GLY A 158 -4.39 23.88 -24.87
C GLY A 158 -5.33 22.81 -24.27
N ILE A 159 -5.17 22.47 -23.01
CA ILE A 159 -6.02 21.57 -22.25
C ILE A 159 -6.48 22.32 -21.01
N ASP A 160 -7.20 23.39 -21.23
CA ASP A 160 -7.78 24.21 -20.17
C ASP A 160 -9.29 23.92 -20.13
N ASP A 161 -9.80 23.55 -18.96
CA ASP A 161 -11.23 23.50 -18.69
C ASP A 161 -11.81 24.87 -18.31
N GLY A 162 -11.03 25.94 -18.53
CA GLY A 162 -11.38 27.33 -18.23
C GLY A 162 -11.13 27.75 -16.78
N ASP A 163 -10.71 26.82 -15.92
CA ASP A 163 -10.43 27.09 -14.50
C ASP A 163 -8.96 27.50 -14.32
N LYS A 164 -8.71 28.48 -13.44
CA LYS A 164 -7.37 28.82 -12.94
C LYS A 164 -6.89 27.72 -12.00
N ALA A 165 -6.37 26.61 -12.54
CA ALA A 165 -5.95 25.47 -11.75
C ALA A 165 -4.99 25.88 -10.63
N PHE A 166 -5.26 25.42 -9.42
CA PHE A 166 -4.40 25.63 -8.28
C PHE A 166 -3.12 24.82 -8.46
N PHE A 167 -1.96 25.51 -8.44
CA PHE A 167 -0.64 24.94 -8.69
C PHE A 167 -0.40 24.32 -10.09
N GLY A 168 -1.07 24.80 -11.11
CA GLY A 168 -0.74 24.52 -12.51
C GLY A 168 0.60 25.16 -12.90
N GLY A 169 1.71 24.67 -12.38
CA GLY A 169 3.04 25.16 -12.69
C GLY A 169 3.96 24.01 -13.11
N ARG A 170 4.78 24.22 -14.15
CA ARG A 170 5.73 23.23 -14.65
C ARG A 170 6.61 22.66 -13.53
N ALA A 171 6.47 21.39 -13.24
CA ALA A 171 7.50 20.61 -12.59
C ALA A 171 8.69 20.52 -13.56
N ALA A 172 9.67 21.40 -13.42
CA ALA A 172 10.87 21.33 -14.24
C ALA A 172 11.75 20.18 -13.73
N ILE A 173 11.60 19.00 -14.33
CA ILE A 173 12.62 17.96 -14.26
C ILE A 173 13.79 18.44 -15.10
N SER A 174 14.78 19.08 -14.48
CA SER A 174 16.00 19.43 -15.17
C SER A 174 17.00 18.27 -15.06
N ARG A 175 17.94 18.15 -16.02
CA ARG A 175 19.08 17.22 -15.95
C ARG A 175 19.95 17.38 -14.69
N ARG A 176 19.68 18.40 -13.86
CA ARG A 176 20.39 18.74 -12.60
C ARG A 176 19.56 18.43 -11.34
N GLY A 177 18.42 17.73 -11.46
CA GLY A 177 17.55 17.37 -10.35
C GLY A 177 16.18 18.02 -10.39
N LEU A 178 15.23 17.41 -9.68
CA LEU A 178 13.85 17.84 -9.55
C LEU A 178 13.79 19.13 -8.73
N ARG A 179 13.48 20.26 -9.33
CA ARG A 179 13.11 21.48 -8.61
C ARG A 179 11.60 21.50 -8.45
N VAL A 180 11.10 20.83 -7.40
CA VAL A 180 9.67 20.84 -7.09
C VAL A 180 9.35 22.12 -6.33
N LYS A 181 8.58 23.00 -6.95
CA LYS A 181 7.85 24.04 -6.25
C LYS A 181 6.40 23.61 -6.21
N ASN A 182 5.87 23.33 -5.01
CA ASN A 182 4.44 23.13 -4.74
C ASN A 182 3.72 22.18 -5.70
N TYR A 183 4.19 20.93 -5.77
CA TYR A 183 3.60 19.92 -6.65
C TYR A 183 2.31 19.38 -6.02
N PRO A 184 1.13 19.59 -6.62
CA PRO A 184 -0.13 19.06 -6.13
C PRO A 184 -0.19 17.55 -6.43
N TYR A 185 -0.03 16.73 -5.39
CA TYR A 185 0.11 15.29 -5.51
C TYR A 185 -0.51 14.61 -4.28
N ASP A 186 -1.16 13.47 -4.49
CA ASP A 186 -1.76 12.67 -3.44
C ASP A 186 -2.65 13.51 -2.50
N PRO A 187 -3.85 13.91 -2.91
CA PRO A 187 -4.77 14.66 -2.07
C PRO A 187 -5.23 13.84 -0.87
N ALA A 188 -5.40 14.50 0.28
CA ALA A 188 -6.08 13.97 1.45
C ALA A 188 -7.02 15.03 2.03
N LEU A 189 -8.20 14.61 2.48
CA LEU A 189 -9.29 15.49 2.82
C LEU A 189 -9.67 15.39 4.30
N LEU A 190 -9.98 16.52 4.90
CA LEU A 190 -10.54 16.60 6.23
C LEU A 190 -11.71 17.59 6.25
N LEU A 191 -12.89 17.12 6.58
CA LEU A 191 -14.01 17.98 6.94
C LEU A 191 -14.03 18.13 8.45
N HIS A 192 -13.81 19.36 8.94
CA HIS A 192 -13.78 19.68 10.37
C HIS A 192 -14.49 21.01 10.61
N ASP A 193 -15.47 21.04 11.52
CA ASP A 193 -16.27 22.21 11.86
C ASP A 193 -16.86 22.94 10.65
N GLY A 194 -17.35 22.19 9.66
CA GLY A 194 -17.94 22.73 8.43
C GLY A 194 -16.93 23.33 7.44
N ARG A 195 -15.64 23.21 7.71
CA ARG A 195 -14.52 23.64 6.86
C ARG A 195 -13.86 22.45 6.20
N LEU A 196 -13.52 22.56 4.93
CA LEU A 196 -12.86 21.50 4.16
C LEU A 196 -11.38 21.81 3.96
N PHE A 197 -10.53 20.92 4.46
CA PHE A 197 -9.08 21.02 4.32
C PHE A 197 -8.57 19.97 3.33
N LEU A 198 -7.71 20.41 2.40
CA LEU A 198 -7.05 19.58 1.42
C LEU A 198 -5.53 19.58 1.69
N TYR A 199 -5.00 18.40 2.03
CA TYR A 199 -3.56 18.17 2.21
C TYR A 199 -2.99 17.53 0.96
N PHE A 200 -1.78 17.89 0.58
CA PHE A 200 -1.15 17.36 -0.64
C PHE A 200 0.34 17.66 -0.69
N GLY A 201 1.04 17.00 -1.60
CA GLY A 201 2.36 17.41 -2.03
C GLY A 201 3.39 16.30 -2.15
N LEU A 202 4.34 16.50 -3.06
CA LEU A 202 5.53 15.67 -3.25
C LEU A 202 6.75 16.38 -2.69
N LEU A 203 7.49 15.74 -1.78
CA LEU A 203 8.66 16.24 -1.05
C LEU A 203 8.37 17.41 -0.09
N ASN A 204 7.28 18.11 -0.26
CA ASN A 204 6.76 19.11 0.67
C ASN A 204 5.28 18.81 0.90
N CYS A 205 4.81 18.94 2.11
CA CYS A 205 3.39 18.81 2.44
C CYS A 205 2.78 20.19 2.66
N TYR A 206 1.64 20.41 2.04
CA TYR A 206 0.86 21.62 2.17
C TYR A 206 -0.56 21.31 2.61
N VAL A 207 -1.23 22.27 3.21
CA VAL A 207 -2.67 22.27 3.44
C VAL A 207 -3.26 23.58 2.89
N VAL A 208 -4.42 23.45 2.26
CA VAL A 208 -5.29 24.55 1.88
C VAL A 208 -6.68 24.31 2.42
N GLU A 209 -7.44 25.38 2.60
CA GLU A 209 -8.87 25.30 2.85
C GLU A 209 -9.62 25.51 1.54
N LEU A 210 -10.70 24.76 1.34
CA LEU A 210 -11.56 24.85 0.18
C LEU A 210 -12.93 25.44 0.59
N ASP A 211 -13.51 26.24 -0.30
CA ASP A 211 -14.88 26.73 -0.16
C ASP A 211 -15.86 25.56 -0.28
N THR A 212 -16.64 25.32 0.76
CA THR A 212 -17.61 24.22 0.82
C THR A 212 -18.87 24.45 -0.04
N HIS A 213 -19.04 25.63 -0.67
CA HIS A 213 -20.12 25.86 -1.61
C HIS A 213 -19.86 25.24 -2.98
N ASP A 214 -18.61 25.30 -3.44
CA ASP A 214 -18.23 24.72 -4.75
C ASP A 214 -17.23 23.57 -4.64
N MET A 215 -16.71 23.33 -3.43
CA MET A 215 -15.79 22.26 -3.09
C MET A 215 -14.43 22.31 -3.85
N ARG A 216 -14.13 23.39 -4.56
CA ARG A 216 -12.97 23.53 -5.44
C ARG A 216 -12.14 24.79 -5.25
N THR A 217 -12.77 25.89 -4.85
CA THR A 217 -12.10 27.19 -4.75
C THR A 217 -11.31 27.28 -3.46
N VAL A 218 -9.99 27.56 -3.54
CA VAL A 218 -9.15 27.75 -2.35
C VAL A 218 -9.51 29.04 -1.63
N VAL A 219 -9.59 28.98 -0.30
CA VAL A 219 -9.87 30.11 0.57
C VAL A 219 -8.54 30.72 1.03
N PRO A 220 -8.39 32.07 1.07
CA PRO A 220 -7.22 32.70 1.65
C PRO A 220 -7.04 32.32 3.11
N ASN A 221 -5.82 31.99 3.52
CA ASN A 221 -5.48 31.77 4.92
C ASN A 221 -5.33 33.10 5.69
N GLU A 222 -5.11 33.03 7.00
CA GLU A 222 -5.00 34.19 7.89
C GLU A 222 -3.90 35.19 7.50
N THR A 223 -2.90 34.75 6.74
CA THR A 223 -1.80 35.61 6.27
C THR A 223 -2.06 36.20 4.87
N GLY A 224 -3.24 35.95 4.30
CA GLY A 224 -3.60 36.37 2.94
C GLY A 224 -2.99 35.51 1.82
N GLY A 225 -2.25 34.43 2.16
CA GLY A 225 -1.85 33.40 1.24
C GLY A 225 -2.93 32.33 1.06
N TYR A 226 -2.64 31.28 0.28
CA TYR A 226 -3.61 30.21 0.05
C TYR A 226 -3.17 28.87 0.66
N ALA A 227 -1.88 28.61 0.73
CA ALA A 227 -1.37 27.34 1.24
C ALA A 227 -0.50 27.54 2.47
N THR A 228 -0.67 26.65 3.46
CA THR A 228 0.22 26.53 4.61
C THR A 228 1.12 25.33 4.43
N GLN A 229 2.43 25.53 4.52
CA GLN A 229 3.40 24.44 4.43
C GLN A 229 3.49 23.71 5.77
N ILE A 230 3.19 22.40 5.77
CA ILE A 230 3.28 21.52 6.95
C ILE A 230 4.69 20.96 7.09
N PHE A 231 5.19 20.32 6.03
CA PHE A 231 6.54 19.77 6.01
C PHE A 231 7.37 20.40 4.91
N ARG A 232 8.58 20.77 5.25
CA ARG A 232 9.58 21.18 4.29
C ARG A 232 10.53 20.02 4.01
N GLY A 233 10.48 19.48 2.82
CA GLY A 233 11.48 18.52 2.36
C GLY A 233 12.83 19.19 2.24
N SER A 234 13.79 18.76 3.01
CA SER A 234 15.17 19.17 2.83
C SER A 234 15.91 18.12 2.00
N PHE A 235 15.65 18.10 0.69
CA PHE A 235 16.52 17.40 -0.25
C PHE A 235 17.49 18.42 -0.87
N PRO A 236 18.73 18.54 -0.41
CA PRO A 236 19.70 19.47 -1.00
C PRO A 236 20.13 19.07 -2.41
N LYS A 237 19.95 17.85 -2.84
CA LYS A 237 20.14 17.33 -4.20
C LYS A 237 19.29 16.09 -4.39
N LEU A 238 18.31 16.13 -5.28
CA LEU A 238 17.84 14.94 -5.96
C LEU A 238 18.88 14.59 -7.03
N ALA A 239 20.02 14.20 -6.58
CA ALA A 239 20.87 13.35 -7.38
C ALA A 239 20.36 11.93 -7.17
N LEU A 240 20.57 11.05 -8.11
CA LEU A 240 20.42 9.61 -8.04
C LEU A 240 21.05 8.94 -6.78
N ASP A 241 21.65 9.71 -5.90
CA ASP A 241 22.06 9.40 -4.54
C ASP A 241 20.88 9.50 -3.56
N MET A 242 19.78 8.85 -3.86
CA MET A 242 18.66 8.66 -2.89
C MET A 242 19.08 7.82 -1.67
N VAL A 243 20.30 7.41 -1.60
CA VAL A 243 20.94 6.85 -0.42
C VAL A 243 21.54 8.00 0.38
N VAL A 244 20.71 8.70 1.13
CA VAL A 244 21.20 9.68 2.11
C VAL A 244 21.95 8.93 3.21
N LYS A 245 23.26 8.82 3.05
CA LYS A 245 24.16 8.07 3.95
C LYS A 245 24.26 8.61 5.38
N SER A 246 23.54 9.69 5.74
CA SER A 246 23.85 10.40 6.99
C SER A 246 22.68 10.99 7.78
N ARG A 247 21.41 10.62 7.53
CA ARG A 247 20.31 11.16 8.35
C ARG A 247 19.64 10.07 9.17
N LYS A 248 19.55 10.30 10.49
CA LYS A 248 18.92 9.42 11.47
C LYS A 248 17.39 9.45 11.35
N ASP A 249 16.80 10.48 10.73
CA ASP A 249 15.37 10.74 10.71
C ASP A 249 14.75 10.43 9.35
N ALA A 250 13.52 9.96 9.35
CA ALA A 250 12.73 9.73 8.14
C ALA A 250 12.18 11.08 7.62
N HIS A 251 12.20 11.25 6.30
CA HIS A 251 11.75 12.48 5.64
C HIS A 251 10.44 12.25 4.92
N TYR A 252 9.52 13.20 5.02
CA TYR A 252 8.31 13.24 4.23
C TYR A 252 8.64 13.11 2.73
N VAL A 253 7.91 12.22 2.05
CA VAL A 253 7.98 12.05 0.59
C VAL A 253 6.68 12.51 -0.05
N ASN A 254 5.56 11.85 0.25
CA ASN A 254 4.22 12.15 -0.26
C ASN A 254 3.16 11.35 0.54
N GLY A 255 1.98 11.23 -0.02
CA GLY A 255 0.92 10.37 0.49
C GLY A 255 0.42 10.79 1.86
N PRO A 256 -0.01 12.06 2.07
CA PRO A 256 -0.66 12.43 3.31
C PRO A 256 -2.01 11.73 3.43
N SER A 257 -2.40 11.34 4.63
CA SER A 257 -3.74 10.94 5.02
C SER A 257 -4.02 11.50 6.41
N ILE A 258 -5.18 12.07 6.63
CA ILE A 258 -5.49 12.87 7.83
C ILE A 258 -6.70 12.34 8.57
N ARG A 259 -6.60 12.25 9.90
CA ARG A 259 -7.73 11.90 10.78
C ARG A 259 -7.76 12.81 12.00
N GLU A 260 -8.94 13.06 12.49
CA GLU A 260 -9.12 13.61 13.82
C GLU A 260 -9.28 12.47 14.83
N ILE A 261 -8.43 12.46 15.86
CA ILE A 261 -8.39 11.41 16.88
C ILE A 261 -8.30 12.07 18.25
N ASN A 262 -9.36 11.96 19.05
CA ASN A 262 -9.41 12.55 20.41
C ASN A 262 -9.07 14.05 20.42
N GLY A 263 -9.60 14.82 19.48
CA GLY A 263 -9.39 16.26 19.38
C GLY A 263 -7.98 16.66 18.90
N LYS A 264 -7.20 15.72 18.40
CA LYS A 264 -5.91 15.96 17.74
C LYS A 264 -6.01 15.59 16.26
N PHE A 265 -5.25 16.28 15.43
CA PHE A 265 -5.14 15.99 14.01
C PHE A 265 -3.92 15.11 13.79
N VAL A 266 -4.15 13.91 13.29
CA VAL A 266 -3.13 12.88 13.03
C VAL A 266 -2.94 12.76 11.53
N LEU A 267 -1.79 13.18 11.04
CA LEU A 267 -1.40 13.11 9.64
C LEU A 267 -0.45 11.93 9.45
N SER A 268 -0.89 10.87 8.76
CA SER A 268 0.00 9.81 8.31
C SER A 268 0.55 10.13 6.93
N TYR A 269 1.76 9.64 6.62
CA TYR A 269 2.44 9.95 5.38
C TYR A 269 3.55 8.95 5.05
N TYR A 270 3.88 8.82 3.77
CA TYR A 270 5.06 8.10 3.34
C TYR A 270 6.32 8.86 3.70
N ALA A 271 7.22 8.17 4.37
CA ALA A 271 8.55 8.68 4.68
C ALA A 271 9.64 7.72 4.20
N MET A 272 10.77 8.31 3.81
CA MET A 272 11.97 7.59 3.40
C MET A 272 13.14 7.96 4.32
N GLY A 273 13.92 6.97 4.73
CA GLY A 273 15.08 7.16 5.60
C GLY A 273 16.31 6.37 5.19
N SER A 274 17.38 6.50 5.94
CA SER A 274 18.63 5.79 5.71
C SER A 274 18.48 4.27 5.88
N GLY A 275 19.25 3.47 5.14
CA GLY A 275 19.25 2.02 5.23
C GLY A 275 18.10 1.33 4.49
N GLY A 276 17.52 1.98 3.46
CA GLY A 276 16.44 1.42 2.64
C GLY A 276 15.08 1.43 3.35
N PHE A 277 14.94 2.26 4.37
CA PHE A 277 13.68 2.46 5.07
C PHE A 277 12.65 3.11 4.14
N ASN A 278 11.50 2.44 3.97
CA ASN A 278 10.31 2.96 3.33
C ASN A 278 9.12 2.59 4.22
N GLY A 279 8.45 3.60 4.79
CA GLY A 279 7.39 3.35 5.77
C GLY A 279 6.37 4.46 5.86
N MET A 280 5.23 4.13 6.45
CA MET A 280 4.25 5.09 6.91
C MET A 280 4.68 5.64 8.26
N TYR A 281 4.73 6.95 8.35
CA TYR A 281 4.96 7.73 9.57
C TYR A 281 3.74 8.55 9.90
N TYR A 282 3.69 9.10 11.10
CA TYR A 282 2.66 10.05 11.46
C TYR A 282 3.19 11.25 12.22
N ALA A 283 2.43 12.32 12.17
CA ALA A 283 2.64 13.55 12.92
C ALA A 283 1.32 14.02 13.53
N VAL A 284 1.40 14.79 14.60
CA VAL A 284 0.24 15.22 15.38
C VAL A 284 0.21 16.74 15.52
N ALA A 285 -0.97 17.34 15.44
CA ALA A 285 -1.21 18.76 15.66
C ALA A 285 -2.46 19.02 16.47
N ASP A 286 -2.55 20.24 17.05
CA ASP A 286 -3.75 20.72 17.74
C ASP A 286 -4.75 21.41 16.81
N LYS A 287 -4.34 21.73 15.58
CA LYS A 287 -5.15 22.42 14.57
C LYS A 287 -4.99 21.76 13.21
N PRO A 288 -6.01 21.82 12.33
CA PRO A 288 -5.94 21.22 11.00
C PRO A 288 -4.73 21.67 10.17
N HIS A 289 -4.35 22.93 10.27
CA HIS A 289 -3.22 23.51 9.53
C HIS A 289 -1.88 23.46 10.30
N GLY A 290 -1.84 22.75 11.43
CA GLY A 290 -0.62 22.57 12.23
C GLY A 290 -0.36 23.69 13.24
N PRO A 291 0.90 23.80 13.71
CA PRO A 291 2.07 23.03 13.29
C PRO A 291 1.99 21.54 13.69
N PHE A 292 2.44 20.66 12.79
CA PHE A 292 2.50 19.24 13.03
C PHE A 292 3.86 18.83 13.62
N THR A 293 3.83 18.01 14.65
CA THR A 293 5.01 17.42 15.29
C THR A 293 5.14 15.95 14.89
N PRO A 294 6.25 15.52 14.25
CA PRO A 294 6.48 14.11 13.95
C PRO A 294 6.44 13.24 15.21
N ALA A 295 5.71 12.13 15.16
CA ALA A 295 5.45 11.27 16.31
C ALA A 295 6.06 9.86 16.17
N GLY A 296 6.26 9.35 14.96
CA GLY A 296 6.95 8.06 14.78
C GLY A 296 6.47 7.26 13.58
N PRO A 297 7.00 6.03 13.43
CA PRO A 297 6.58 5.10 12.39
C PRO A 297 5.27 4.40 12.77
N LEU A 298 4.45 4.09 11.75
CA LEU A 298 3.26 3.23 11.86
C LEU A 298 3.54 1.82 11.36
N VAL A 299 4.10 1.70 10.16
CA VAL A 299 4.53 0.43 9.56
C VAL A 299 5.62 0.69 8.53
N ALA A 300 6.53 -0.26 8.36
CA ALA A 300 7.57 -0.18 7.35
C ALA A 300 7.64 -1.44 6.48
N LEU A 301 7.89 -1.27 5.19
CA LEU A 301 8.07 -2.40 4.28
C LEU A 301 9.25 -3.27 4.72
N GLY A 302 9.03 -4.59 4.74
CA GLY A 302 10.01 -5.56 5.19
C GLY A 302 10.45 -5.37 6.64
N ASN A 303 9.58 -4.82 7.50
CA ASN A 303 9.83 -4.61 8.92
C ASN A 303 11.10 -3.79 9.22
N ALA A 304 11.47 -2.87 8.33
CA ALA A 304 12.63 -2.02 8.55
C ALA A 304 12.47 -1.22 9.87
N ARG A 305 13.51 -1.27 10.73
CA ARG A 305 13.55 -0.66 12.07
C ARG A 305 12.62 -1.28 13.13
N PHE A 306 11.72 -2.18 12.76
CA PHE A 306 10.91 -2.89 13.73
C PHE A 306 11.80 -3.81 14.58
N ASN A 307 11.72 -3.71 15.91
CA ASN A 307 12.54 -4.48 16.86
C ASN A 307 14.06 -4.51 16.53
N GLY A 308 14.59 -3.36 16.05
CA GLY A 308 16.01 -3.24 15.71
C GLY A 308 16.42 -3.85 14.36
N GLN A 309 15.48 -4.27 13.52
CA GLN A 309 15.73 -4.78 12.18
C GLN A 309 16.47 -3.74 11.33
N LYS A 310 17.70 -4.08 10.86
CA LYS A 310 18.57 -3.13 10.15
C LYS A 310 18.31 -3.10 8.64
N THR A 311 17.90 -4.22 8.07
CA THR A 311 17.67 -4.37 6.63
C THR A 311 16.25 -4.87 6.38
N PRO A 312 15.57 -4.41 5.33
CA PRO A 312 14.25 -4.92 4.99
C PRO A 312 14.29 -6.42 4.67
N THR A 313 13.26 -7.13 5.12
CA THR A 313 13.09 -8.57 4.89
C THR A 313 12.01 -8.89 3.85
N ASP A 314 11.44 -7.87 3.22
CA ASP A 314 10.57 -7.95 2.06
C ASP A 314 10.93 -6.84 1.07
N HIS A 315 10.37 -6.89 -0.14
CA HIS A 315 10.60 -5.89 -1.17
C HIS A 315 10.19 -4.50 -0.72
N THR A 316 11.04 -3.52 -0.99
CA THR A 316 10.81 -2.12 -0.64
C THR A 316 10.56 -1.28 -1.89
N GLY A 317 9.84 -0.19 -1.72
CA GLY A 317 9.53 0.79 -2.75
C GLY A 317 8.75 1.93 -2.10
N ASN A 318 7.94 2.64 -2.87
CA ASN A 318 6.99 3.57 -2.27
C ASN A 318 5.98 2.80 -1.41
N ILE A 319 5.40 3.51 -0.45
CA ILE A 319 4.35 3.01 0.44
C ILE A 319 3.37 4.16 0.69
N HIS A 320 2.07 3.89 0.62
CA HIS A 320 1.05 4.89 0.87
C HIS A 320 -0.25 4.20 1.27
N GLY A 321 -1.07 4.89 2.06
CA GLY A 321 -2.40 4.49 2.47
C GLY A 321 -2.84 5.26 3.71
N GLY A 322 -4.09 5.05 4.12
CA GLY A 322 -4.73 5.78 5.19
C GLY A 322 -5.07 4.93 6.40
N MET A 323 -5.58 5.61 7.44
CA MET A 323 -5.99 5.00 8.71
C MET A 323 -7.52 5.03 8.84
N PHE A 324 -8.06 4.03 9.52
CA PHE A 324 -9.45 4.04 10.00
C PHE A 324 -9.57 3.25 11.30
N SER A 325 -10.71 3.37 11.95
CA SER A 325 -11.00 2.56 13.14
C SER A 325 -12.36 1.89 13.04
N VAL A 326 -12.45 0.73 13.67
CA VAL A 326 -13.71 0.08 14.01
C VAL A 326 -13.75 0.00 15.53
N GLU A 327 -14.76 0.62 16.13
CA GLU A 327 -14.79 0.82 17.59
C GLU A 327 -13.52 1.51 18.10
N SER A 328 -12.73 0.84 18.93
CA SER A 328 -11.47 1.35 19.46
C SER A 328 -10.22 0.83 18.73
N GLN A 329 -10.38 -0.14 17.81
CA GLN A 329 -9.27 -0.72 17.09
C GLN A 329 -8.95 0.10 15.86
N TRP A 330 -7.73 0.63 15.78
CA TRP A 330 -7.20 1.35 14.62
C TRP A 330 -6.46 0.43 13.68
N TYR A 331 -6.53 0.75 12.38
CA TYR A 331 -5.86 0.04 11.31
C TYR A 331 -5.13 1.02 10.40
N GLN A 332 -3.94 0.63 9.91
CA GLN A 332 -3.24 1.31 8.82
C GLN A 332 -3.32 0.45 7.56
N ILE A 333 -4.00 0.95 6.54
CA ILE A 333 -3.90 0.39 5.19
C ILE A 333 -2.62 0.94 4.54
N TYR A 334 -1.93 0.10 3.80
CA TYR A 334 -0.73 0.45 3.03
C TYR A 334 -0.58 -0.52 1.86
N HIS A 335 0.37 -0.30 0.97
CA HIS A 335 0.67 -1.27 -0.07
C HIS A 335 2.08 -1.82 0.03
N ARG A 336 2.27 -3.06 -0.42
CA ARG A 336 3.56 -3.70 -0.61
C ARG A 336 3.91 -3.81 -2.09
N GLN A 337 5.20 -3.96 -2.39
CA GLN A 337 5.67 -4.16 -3.74
C GLN A 337 5.62 -5.64 -4.13
N THR A 338 5.07 -5.95 -5.31
CA THR A 338 5.19 -7.25 -5.97
C THR A 338 5.77 -7.06 -7.36
N LYS A 339 6.07 -8.14 -8.07
CA LYS A 339 6.56 -8.04 -9.45
C LYS A 339 5.48 -7.58 -10.43
N ALA A 340 4.22 -7.90 -10.16
CA ALA A 340 3.09 -7.60 -11.04
C ALA A 340 2.43 -6.25 -10.75
N GLY A 341 2.52 -5.74 -9.53
CA GLY A 341 1.88 -4.49 -9.11
C GLY A 341 2.05 -4.26 -7.62
N ARG A 342 1.32 -3.29 -7.07
CA ARG A 342 1.33 -2.95 -5.64
C ARG A 342 0.07 -3.49 -4.97
N SER A 343 0.22 -4.42 -4.03
CA SER A 343 -0.90 -5.09 -3.37
C SER A 343 -1.29 -4.40 -2.07
N ALA A 344 -2.60 -4.26 -1.82
CA ALA A 344 -3.14 -3.65 -0.60
C ALA A 344 -2.92 -4.55 0.62
N CYS A 345 -2.27 -4.01 1.64
CA CYS A 345 -2.03 -4.64 2.93
C CYS A 345 -2.61 -3.80 4.06
N VAL A 346 -2.75 -4.40 5.22
CA VAL A 346 -3.22 -3.74 6.44
C VAL A 346 -2.51 -4.27 7.67
N VAL A 347 -2.35 -3.42 8.67
CA VAL A 347 -1.94 -3.83 10.01
C VAL A 347 -2.85 -3.20 11.06
N PRO A 348 -3.22 -3.96 12.11
CA PRO A 348 -3.81 -3.38 13.30
C PRO A 348 -2.76 -2.54 14.03
N LEU A 349 -3.17 -1.38 14.54
CA LEU A 349 -2.32 -0.46 15.28
C LEU A 349 -2.57 -0.57 16.78
N THR A 350 -1.51 -0.65 17.55
CA THR A 350 -1.53 -0.59 19.01
C THR A 350 -1.36 0.85 19.46
N ARG A 351 -2.20 1.30 20.39
CA ARG A 351 -2.05 2.61 21.04
C ARG A 351 -0.89 2.57 22.02
N SER A 352 0.01 3.54 21.94
CA SER A 352 1.07 3.72 22.92
C SER A 352 0.55 4.40 24.20
N ALA A 353 1.29 4.27 25.30
CA ALA A 353 0.89 4.82 26.60
C ALA A 353 0.72 6.35 26.61
N ASP A 354 1.42 7.05 25.75
CA ASP A 354 1.31 8.52 25.56
C ASP A 354 0.14 8.95 24.67
N GLY A 355 -0.67 7.97 24.21
CA GLY A 355 -1.80 8.20 23.34
C GLY A 355 -1.47 8.24 21.85
N GLY A 356 -0.23 8.01 21.46
CA GLY A 356 0.21 7.82 20.08
C GLY A 356 -0.04 6.41 19.55
N PHE A 357 0.79 5.97 18.59
CA PHE A 357 0.78 4.63 18.02
C PHE A 357 2.18 4.00 18.08
N GLU A 358 2.23 2.71 18.36
CA GLU A 358 3.44 1.91 18.23
C GLU A 358 3.65 1.50 16.77
N GLN A 359 4.91 1.29 16.37
CA GLN A 359 5.19 0.71 15.04
C GLN A 359 4.63 -0.71 14.98
N ALA A 360 3.75 -0.96 14.01
CA ALA A 360 3.21 -2.28 13.76
C ALA A 360 4.18 -3.13 12.91
N GLU A 361 4.12 -4.44 13.09
CA GLU A 361 4.85 -5.42 12.30
C GLU A 361 4.10 -5.69 10.98
N HIS A 362 4.81 -5.65 9.84
CA HIS A 362 4.32 -6.20 8.57
C HIS A 362 4.28 -7.73 8.68
N THR A 363 3.08 -8.31 8.59
CA THR A 363 2.83 -9.75 8.75
C THR A 363 1.95 -10.31 7.64
N SER A 364 1.81 -11.64 7.60
CA SER A 364 0.85 -12.34 6.72
C SER A 364 -0.60 -12.17 7.17
N VAL A 365 -0.82 -11.76 8.43
CA VAL A 365 -2.16 -11.54 9.00
C VAL A 365 -2.70 -10.19 8.52
N GLY A 366 -3.97 -10.14 8.12
CA GLY A 366 -4.65 -8.91 7.71
C GLY A 366 -5.29 -8.15 8.89
N PHE A 367 -6.62 -8.02 8.90
CA PHE A 367 -7.35 -7.24 9.92
C PHE A 367 -7.42 -7.90 11.30
N SER A 368 -7.06 -9.18 11.43
CA SER A 368 -7.08 -9.86 12.73
C SER A 368 -5.92 -9.40 13.62
N THR A 369 -6.19 -9.25 14.91
CA THR A 369 -5.16 -9.09 15.95
C THR A 369 -4.63 -10.43 16.47
N LYS A 370 -5.23 -11.54 16.02
CA LYS A 370 -4.86 -12.91 16.39
C LYS A 370 -4.08 -13.55 15.25
N PRO A 371 -3.20 -14.53 15.52
CA PRO A 371 -2.55 -15.33 14.50
C PRO A 371 -3.57 -16.12 13.67
N LEU A 372 -3.17 -16.56 12.49
CA LEU A 372 -3.96 -17.43 11.63
C LEU A 372 -4.02 -18.84 12.22
N SER A 373 -5.17 -19.52 12.13
CA SER A 373 -5.23 -20.94 12.46
C SER A 373 -4.29 -21.72 11.53
N ALA A 374 -3.41 -22.54 12.08
CA ALA A 374 -2.38 -23.22 11.27
C ALA A 374 -2.99 -24.27 10.34
N PHE A 375 -3.95 -25.09 10.83
CA PHE A 375 -4.44 -26.27 10.13
C PHE A 375 -5.40 -25.94 8.97
N HIS A 376 -4.87 -25.23 7.98
CA HIS A 376 -5.52 -24.85 6.73
C HIS A 376 -4.51 -24.84 5.58
N ARG A 377 -5.02 -24.72 4.35
CA ARG A 377 -4.21 -24.47 3.15
C ARG A 377 -4.11 -22.96 2.92
N TRP A 378 -2.89 -22.46 2.90
CA TRP A 378 -2.61 -21.03 2.81
C TRP A 378 -1.86 -20.70 1.51
N PRO A 379 -2.23 -19.61 0.79
CA PRO A 379 -1.55 -19.22 -0.43
C PRO A 379 -0.15 -18.68 -0.12
N ALA A 380 0.82 -19.08 -0.93
CA ALA A 380 2.21 -18.69 -0.72
C ALA A 380 2.45 -17.17 -0.86
N TYR A 381 1.62 -16.48 -1.65
CA TYR A 381 1.75 -15.03 -1.85
C TYR A 381 1.48 -14.18 -0.60
N MET A 382 0.93 -14.75 0.47
CA MET A 382 0.80 -14.05 1.75
C MET A 382 2.12 -13.95 2.55
N ALA A 383 3.21 -14.46 1.99
CA ALA A 383 4.53 -14.35 2.60
C ALA A 383 4.87 -12.88 2.93
N CYS A 384 5.36 -12.64 4.14
CA CYS A 384 5.78 -11.31 4.63
C CYS A 384 7.30 -11.21 4.83
N TYR A 385 8.03 -12.23 4.41
CA TYR A 385 9.48 -12.34 4.49
C TYR A 385 10.00 -13.02 3.22
N LEU A 386 10.78 -12.30 2.42
CA LEU A 386 11.32 -12.74 1.13
C LEU A 386 12.78 -12.29 1.04
N THR A 387 13.70 -13.15 1.43
CA THR A 387 15.13 -12.82 1.45
C THR A 387 15.97 -13.85 0.71
N ASN A 388 17.13 -13.41 0.24
CA ASN A 388 18.15 -14.31 -0.30
C ASN A 388 19.01 -14.94 0.82
N SER A 389 19.92 -15.80 0.46
CA SER A 389 20.86 -16.48 1.39
C SER A 389 21.71 -15.54 2.25
N LYS A 390 21.81 -14.25 1.89
CA LYS A 390 22.47 -13.20 2.67
C LYS A 390 21.51 -12.46 3.61
N VAL A 391 20.26 -12.93 3.67
CA VAL A 391 19.17 -12.30 4.47
C VAL A 391 18.91 -10.85 4.05
N VAL A 392 18.89 -10.63 2.75
CA VAL A 392 18.60 -9.34 2.13
C VAL A 392 17.47 -9.53 1.12
N SER A 393 16.46 -8.67 1.20
CA SER A 393 15.43 -8.57 0.15
C SER A 393 15.89 -7.63 -0.97
N GLY A 394 15.44 -7.89 -2.20
CA GLY A 394 15.73 -7.07 -3.35
C GLY A 394 15.87 -7.88 -4.65
N LYS A 395 16.65 -7.38 -5.60
CA LYS A 395 16.74 -7.92 -6.98
C LYS A 395 17.01 -9.44 -7.06
N ASN A 396 17.73 -9.99 -6.08
CA ASN A 396 18.14 -11.40 -6.06
C ASN A 396 17.44 -12.23 -4.97
N SER A 397 16.34 -11.77 -4.42
CA SER A 397 15.50 -12.50 -3.48
C SER A 397 14.29 -13.12 -4.18
N PRO A 398 13.56 -14.05 -3.53
CA PRO A 398 12.27 -14.52 -4.00
C PRO A 398 11.31 -13.37 -4.27
N VAL A 399 10.38 -13.53 -5.19
CA VAL A 399 9.39 -12.51 -5.56
C VAL A 399 8.00 -13.11 -5.62
N ILE A 400 7.00 -12.30 -5.29
CA ILE A 400 5.60 -12.62 -5.61
C ILE A 400 5.38 -12.22 -7.06
N ASP A 401 5.06 -13.20 -7.89
CA ASP A 401 4.92 -13.06 -9.33
C ASP A 401 3.56 -13.59 -9.76
N GLN A 402 2.85 -12.80 -10.54
CA GLN A 402 1.65 -13.29 -11.21
C GLN A 402 2.08 -13.97 -12.50
N ARG A 403 1.96 -15.28 -12.52
CA ARG A 403 2.19 -16.08 -13.72
C ARG A 403 0.90 -16.83 -14.04
N VAL A 404 0.63 -16.99 -15.32
CA VAL A 404 -0.47 -17.84 -15.77
C VAL A 404 -0.04 -19.28 -15.58
N TYR A 405 -0.70 -19.98 -14.68
CA TYR A 405 -0.54 -21.42 -14.47
C TYR A 405 -1.90 -22.08 -14.59
N ASP A 406 -1.92 -23.27 -15.14
CA ASP A 406 -3.02 -24.21 -14.98
C ASP A 406 -3.04 -24.69 -13.51
N ASN A 407 -3.44 -23.80 -12.62
CA ASN A 407 -3.64 -24.07 -11.21
C ASN A 407 -5.12 -24.43 -11.01
N PRO A 408 -5.45 -25.50 -10.26
CA PRO A 408 -6.84 -25.85 -9.94
C PRO A 408 -7.67 -24.71 -9.34
N ASP A 409 -7.03 -23.79 -8.66
CA ASP A 409 -7.66 -22.64 -7.99
C ASP A 409 -7.65 -21.35 -8.84
N GLY A 410 -7.26 -21.41 -10.12
CA GLY A 410 -7.21 -20.28 -11.03
C GLY A 410 -5.88 -19.52 -11.01
N GLU A 411 -5.88 -18.32 -11.60
CA GLU A 411 -4.69 -17.46 -11.70
C GLU A 411 -4.37 -16.79 -10.35
N LEU A 412 -3.56 -17.44 -9.51
CA LEU A 412 -3.07 -16.85 -8.27
C LEU A 412 -1.58 -16.49 -8.39
N PRO A 413 -1.13 -15.42 -7.72
CA PRO A 413 0.30 -15.16 -7.60
C PRO A 413 1.01 -16.29 -6.87
N VAL A 414 2.26 -16.51 -7.23
CA VAL A 414 3.13 -17.52 -6.63
C VAL A 414 4.40 -16.87 -6.10
N VAL A 415 5.13 -17.55 -5.23
CA VAL A 415 6.48 -17.16 -4.86
C VAL A 415 7.45 -17.85 -5.81
N SER A 416 8.20 -17.05 -6.56
CA SER A 416 9.14 -17.49 -7.59
C SER A 416 10.59 -17.20 -7.23
N ARG A 417 11.53 -17.77 -7.98
CA ARG A 417 12.98 -17.55 -7.86
C ARG A 417 13.56 -18.09 -6.56
N LEU A 418 13.13 -19.26 -6.12
CA LEU A 418 13.63 -19.92 -4.92
C LEU A 418 15.01 -20.54 -5.20
N ARG A 419 16.08 -19.82 -4.87
CA ARG A 419 17.46 -20.24 -5.01
C ARG A 419 18.02 -20.81 -3.71
N LYS A 420 19.22 -21.36 -3.78
CA LYS A 420 19.86 -21.96 -2.59
C LYS A 420 20.01 -20.96 -1.44
N GLY A 421 19.39 -21.29 -0.30
CA GLY A 421 19.37 -20.51 0.91
C GLY A 421 18.38 -19.32 0.88
N ASP A 422 17.57 -19.20 -0.18
CA ASP A 422 16.49 -18.24 -0.21
C ASP A 422 15.40 -18.63 0.80
N THR A 423 14.82 -17.63 1.46
CA THR A 423 13.88 -17.85 2.55
C THR A 423 12.56 -17.14 2.27
N VAL A 424 11.47 -17.88 2.46
CA VAL A 424 10.09 -17.41 2.43
C VAL A 424 9.48 -17.56 3.81
N GLY A 425 8.94 -16.49 4.39
CA GLY A 425 8.43 -16.54 5.76
C GLY A 425 7.03 -15.99 5.92
N TYR A 426 6.32 -16.57 6.87
CA TYR A 426 4.93 -16.32 7.19
C TYR A 426 4.77 -16.03 8.68
N LYS A 427 4.01 -15.02 9.04
CA LYS A 427 3.79 -14.57 10.43
C LYS A 427 2.34 -14.23 10.64
N TYR A 428 1.65 -14.77 11.60
CA TYR A 428 1.96 -15.87 12.51
C TYR A 428 0.86 -16.91 12.38
N PHE A 429 1.19 -18.16 12.67
CA PHE A 429 0.23 -19.26 12.79
C PHE A 429 0.02 -19.65 14.26
N ASP A 430 -1.20 -20.10 14.59
CA ASP A 430 -1.55 -20.70 15.88
C ASP A 430 -1.81 -22.19 15.69
N PHE A 431 -1.00 -23.00 16.32
CA PHE A 431 -1.10 -24.47 16.30
C PHE A 431 -1.95 -25.03 17.45
N GLY A 432 -2.58 -24.16 18.22
CA GLY A 432 -3.36 -24.55 19.40
C GLY A 432 -2.52 -24.71 20.67
N THR A 433 -3.17 -25.11 21.76
CA THR A 433 -2.52 -25.23 23.08
C THR A 433 -1.96 -26.62 23.36
N GLU A 434 -2.45 -27.63 22.66
CA GLU A 434 -1.98 -29.00 22.82
C GLU A 434 -0.80 -29.28 21.90
N VAL A 435 0.19 -30.00 22.42
CA VAL A 435 1.35 -30.43 21.63
C VAL A 435 0.91 -31.59 20.75
N THR A 436 0.87 -31.36 19.44
CA THR A 436 0.47 -32.36 18.45
C THR A 436 1.54 -32.55 17.40
N ALA A 437 1.64 -33.76 16.85
CA ALA A 437 2.34 -33.97 15.59
C ALA A 437 1.57 -33.24 14.47
N ALA A 438 2.29 -32.77 13.49
CA ALA A 438 1.72 -32.12 12.32
C ALA A 438 2.42 -32.57 11.03
N ASN A 439 1.73 -32.49 9.92
CA ASN A 439 2.31 -32.56 8.59
C ASN A 439 2.27 -31.19 7.96
N ILE A 440 3.35 -30.77 7.32
CA ILE A 440 3.40 -29.59 6.46
C ILE A 440 3.50 -30.04 5.01
N SER A 441 2.64 -29.51 4.17
CA SER A 441 2.66 -29.74 2.72
C SER A 441 2.89 -28.43 2.00
N ILE A 442 3.61 -28.49 0.88
CA ILE A 442 3.81 -27.37 -0.05
C ILE A 442 3.46 -27.79 -1.46
N ASP A 443 2.81 -26.90 -2.21
CA ASP A 443 2.53 -27.10 -3.63
C ASP A 443 3.58 -26.36 -4.44
N VAL A 444 4.39 -27.11 -5.17
CA VAL A 444 5.52 -26.60 -5.95
C VAL A 444 5.40 -27.05 -7.40
N ASN A 445 5.75 -26.16 -8.32
CA ASN A 445 6.09 -26.50 -9.70
C ASN A 445 7.62 -26.53 -9.82
N PRO A 446 8.27 -27.70 -9.74
CA PRO A 446 9.72 -27.77 -9.64
C PRO A 446 10.42 -27.33 -10.94
N ALA A 447 11.43 -26.48 -10.84
CA ALA A 447 12.40 -26.20 -11.90
C ALA A 447 13.65 -27.07 -11.75
N SER A 448 13.90 -27.57 -10.54
CA SER A 448 14.86 -28.65 -10.23
C SER A 448 14.36 -29.45 -9.05
N GLN A 449 14.93 -30.65 -8.85
CA GLN A 449 14.80 -31.36 -7.58
C GLN A 449 15.54 -30.63 -6.48
N GLY A 450 15.31 -31.01 -5.23
CA GLY A 450 15.93 -30.42 -4.05
C GLY A 450 15.11 -30.64 -2.80
N ARG A 451 15.32 -29.82 -1.78
CA ARG A 451 14.55 -29.87 -0.54
C ARG A 451 14.24 -28.48 -0.01
N VAL A 452 13.27 -28.43 0.90
CA VAL A 452 12.89 -27.26 1.67
C VAL A 452 13.00 -27.59 3.16
N ASP A 453 13.84 -26.86 3.89
CA ASP A 453 13.88 -26.93 5.34
C ASP A 453 12.83 -25.96 5.93
N VAL A 454 12.09 -26.44 6.93
CA VAL A 454 11.06 -25.69 7.64
C VAL A 454 11.59 -25.28 9.01
N LEU A 455 11.70 -23.97 9.25
CA LEU A 455 12.20 -23.40 10.51
C LEU A 455 11.09 -22.63 11.24
N LEU A 456 11.16 -22.60 12.56
CA LEU A 456 10.26 -21.81 13.39
C LEU A 456 10.96 -20.57 13.96
N ASP A 457 10.22 -19.48 14.07
CA ASP A 457 10.48 -18.23 14.78
C ASP A 457 11.71 -17.43 14.34
N ASP A 458 12.79 -18.07 13.95
CA ASP A 458 13.99 -17.41 13.44
C ASP A 458 14.47 -18.07 12.14
N PRO A 459 14.60 -17.32 11.03
CA PRO A 459 14.98 -17.86 9.73
C PRO A 459 16.45 -18.31 9.64
N ARG A 460 17.28 -18.05 10.65
CA ARG A 460 18.72 -18.38 10.65
C ARG A 460 19.10 -19.39 11.70
N SER A 461 18.56 -19.23 12.91
CA SER A 461 18.90 -20.01 14.08
C SER A 461 17.71 -20.79 14.63
N GLY A 462 16.55 -20.69 13.99
CA GLY A 462 15.36 -21.44 14.34
C GLY A 462 15.61 -22.95 14.22
N GLU A 463 14.86 -23.72 14.97
CA GLU A 463 14.87 -25.16 14.87
C GLU A 463 14.35 -25.59 13.50
N VAL A 464 15.06 -26.52 12.83
CA VAL A 464 14.53 -27.21 11.63
C VAL A 464 13.57 -28.29 12.12
N VAL A 465 12.28 -28.02 11.97
CA VAL A 465 11.21 -28.92 12.48
C VAL A 465 10.74 -29.93 11.44
N ALA A 466 11.00 -29.66 10.17
CA ALA A 466 10.75 -30.60 9.07
C ALA A 466 11.69 -30.31 7.90
N THR A 467 11.93 -31.35 7.08
CA THR A 467 12.53 -31.24 5.75
C THR A 467 11.56 -31.86 4.74
N ILE A 468 11.29 -31.15 3.67
CA ILE A 468 10.38 -31.57 2.59
C ILE A 468 11.23 -31.83 1.36
N GLU A 469 11.27 -33.09 0.90
CA GLU A 469 11.94 -33.46 -0.34
C GLU A 469 11.06 -33.07 -1.54
N VAL A 470 11.66 -32.40 -2.52
CA VAL A 470 11.02 -31.98 -3.78
C VAL A 470 11.63 -32.80 -4.90
N ASP A 471 11.10 -34.02 -5.10
CA ASP A 471 11.61 -35.05 -6.01
C ASP A 471 10.65 -35.36 -7.16
N GLY A 472 9.64 -34.54 -7.37
CA GLY A 472 8.62 -34.71 -8.41
C GLY A 472 9.08 -34.34 -9.82
N PRO A 473 8.18 -34.51 -10.81
CA PRO A 473 8.45 -34.18 -12.20
C PRO A 473 8.69 -32.66 -12.39
N ILE A 474 9.73 -32.29 -13.11
CA ILE A 474 10.06 -30.91 -13.45
C ILE A 474 8.95 -30.31 -14.33
N GLY A 475 8.53 -29.07 -14.00
CA GLY A 475 7.53 -28.33 -14.75
C GLY A 475 6.07 -28.75 -14.48
N THR A 476 5.84 -29.62 -13.50
CA THR A 476 4.51 -30.11 -13.14
C THR A 476 4.20 -29.81 -11.68
N TRP A 477 3.06 -29.17 -11.41
CA TRP A 477 2.60 -28.94 -10.05
C TRP A 477 2.42 -30.24 -9.28
N ALA A 478 2.99 -30.31 -8.11
CA ALA A 478 2.85 -31.42 -7.18
C ALA A 478 2.88 -30.95 -5.72
N THR A 479 2.27 -31.74 -4.85
CA THR A 479 2.28 -31.53 -3.40
C THR A 479 3.38 -32.39 -2.78
N PHE A 480 4.24 -31.75 -1.98
CA PHE A 480 5.32 -32.41 -1.24
C PHE A 480 5.08 -32.22 0.25
N THR A 481 5.35 -33.24 1.05
CA THR A 481 4.98 -33.26 2.48
C THR A 481 6.18 -33.61 3.36
N GLY A 482 6.30 -32.92 4.49
CA GLY A 482 7.23 -33.24 5.57
C GLY A 482 6.48 -33.37 6.91
N SER A 483 7.00 -34.20 7.80
CA SER A 483 6.41 -34.43 9.13
C SER A 483 7.10 -33.60 10.21
N ILE A 484 6.32 -33.00 11.09
CA ILE A 484 6.72 -32.23 12.26
C ILE A 484 6.37 -33.04 13.51
N ARG A 485 7.34 -33.32 14.38
CA ARG A 485 7.14 -34.23 15.50
C ARG A 485 6.17 -33.73 16.56
N ALA A 486 6.30 -32.44 16.93
CA ALA A 486 5.49 -31.86 17.98
C ALA A 486 5.46 -30.34 17.83
N LEU A 487 4.27 -29.74 17.86
CA LEU A 487 4.08 -28.32 17.67
C LEU A 487 2.87 -27.82 18.46
N SER A 488 2.99 -26.66 19.08
CA SER A 488 1.87 -25.98 19.77
C SER A 488 2.15 -24.50 19.88
N GLY A 489 1.11 -23.68 20.06
CA GLY A 489 1.25 -22.26 20.27
C GLY A 489 1.43 -21.45 19.00
N LYS A 490 1.87 -20.21 19.18
CA LYS A 490 2.04 -19.22 18.11
C LYS A 490 3.46 -19.27 17.55
N HIS A 491 3.61 -19.48 16.25
CA HIS A 491 4.90 -19.51 15.57
C HIS A 491 4.90 -18.73 14.27
N ALA A 492 6.06 -18.15 13.94
CA ALA A 492 6.43 -17.77 12.59
C ALA A 492 7.03 -18.99 11.89
N VAL A 493 6.70 -19.18 10.62
CA VAL A 493 7.18 -20.31 9.80
C VAL A 493 8.04 -19.80 8.66
N TYR A 494 9.20 -20.39 8.46
CA TYR A 494 10.14 -20.06 7.41
C TYR A 494 10.47 -21.29 6.57
N LEU A 495 10.39 -21.15 5.25
CA LEU A 495 10.76 -22.15 4.26
C LEU A 495 12.10 -21.74 3.63
N VAL A 496 13.12 -22.54 3.79
CA VAL A 496 14.47 -22.32 3.25
C VAL A 496 14.72 -23.28 2.10
N ALA A 497 14.93 -22.74 0.90
CA ALA A 497 15.09 -23.54 -0.31
C ALA A 497 16.51 -24.07 -0.50
N HIS A 498 16.63 -25.34 -0.88
CA HIS A 498 17.88 -26.02 -1.23
C HIS A 498 17.73 -26.78 -2.56
N PRO A 499 17.67 -26.06 -3.70
CA PRO A 499 17.61 -26.71 -5.02
C PRO A 499 18.92 -27.42 -5.36
N ASP A 500 18.82 -28.53 -6.12
CA ASP A 500 19.97 -29.20 -6.75
C ASP A 500 20.44 -28.44 -8.00
N GLY A 501 19.53 -27.67 -8.64
CA GLY A 501 19.82 -26.81 -9.78
C GLY A 501 19.94 -25.32 -9.38
N GLN A 502 19.61 -24.41 -10.31
CA GLN A 502 19.68 -22.98 -10.06
C GLN A 502 18.55 -22.47 -9.19
N GLU A 503 17.35 -22.98 -9.39
CA GLU A 503 16.11 -22.60 -8.70
C GLU A 503 15.28 -23.83 -8.39
N LEU A 504 14.59 -23.85 -7.25
CA LEU A 504 13.71 -24.96 -6.87
C LEU A 504 12.44 -24.98 -7.72
N GLY A 505 11.92 -23.81 -8.06
CA GLY A 505 10.67 -23.64 -8.79
C GLY A 505 9.77 -22.59 -8.19
N ASP A 506 8.47 -22.71 -8.47
CA ASP A 506 7.44 -21.79 -8.03
C ASP A 506 6.60 -22.44 -6.93
N LEU A 507 6.38 -21.71 -5.82
CA LEU A 507 5.59 -22.14 -4.66
C LEU A 507 4.22 -21.46 -4.68
N ALA A 508 3.14 -22.25 -4.68
CA ALA A 508 1.75 -21.75 -4.72
C ALA A 508 1.07 -21.75 -3.36
N TYR A 509 1.26 -22.81 -2.56
CA TYR A 509 0.59 -23.01 -1.28
C TYR A 509 1.48 -23.66 -0.24
N LEU A 510 1.12 -23.44 1.02
CA LEU A 510 1.52 -24.25 2.17
C LEU A 510 0.27 -24.68 2.95
N ALA A 511 0.30 -25.87 3.54
CA ALA A 511 -0.80 -26.37 4.34
C ALA A 511 -0.26 -27.14 5.56
N PHE A 512 -1.00 -27.08 6.65
CA PHE A 512 -0.74 -27.90 7.82
C PHE A 512 -1.93 -28.81 8.08
N ALA A 513 -1.66 -30.05 8.44
CA ALA A 513 -2.63 -31.02 8.86
C ALA A 513 -2.16 -31.68 10.17
N PRO A 514 -3.09 -32.12 11.05
CA PRO A 514 -2.71 -32.97 12.18
C PRO A 514 -1.89 -34.16 11.70
N GLY A 515 -0.84 -34.51 12.43
CA GLY A 515 -0.08 -35.74 12.20
C GLY A 515 -0.87 -36.95 12.70
N ASP A 516 -0.58 -38.12 12.16
CA ASP A 516 -1.13 -39.39 12.60
C ASP A 516 -0.61 -39.77 13.99
#